data_977f9b795476bf3d2b2afaa4cacf0ee2
#
_entry.id   977f9b795476bf3d2b2afaa4cacf0ee2
#
_cell.length_a   1.000
_cell.length_b   1.000
_cell.length_c   1.000
_cell.angle_alpha   90.00
_cell.angle_beta   90.00
_cell.angle_gamma   90.00
#
_symmetry.space_group_name_H-M   'P 1'
#
loop_
_entity.id
_entity.type
_entity.pdbx_description
1 polymer ?
#
loop_
_entity_poly.entity_id
_entity_poly.type
_entity_poly.pdbx_seq_one_letter_code
_entity_poly.pdbx_strand_id
1 'polypeptide(L)'
;MRKFDSSLMTFFYAWMGNWVLRLFYWTNRWNVRGANNYQDILKAGKSVSICCWHGQLLPIIKNLSGYNYHAIAGTHKDAEIISRICIKWGVNMIRGSSKEKGAEAYKEIVQVLKNPPALVFITPDGPSGPARIPKLGIIRAAQITGTAIVPVTAFSTKRWSFTNWDTFYVEKPFGRIFIEYGEPLFFDRYMDQKECADQLIAVMDKLEYNNLQHTNNEAE
;
A
#
# COMPACT_ATOMS: atom_id res chain seq x y z
N MET A 1 -24.18 -12.82 31.36
CA MET A 1 -23.84 -12.08 30.14
C MET A 1 -22.92 -12.97 29.30
N ARG A 2 -23.41 -13.50 28.16
CA ARG A 2 -22.57 -14.25 27.23
C ARG A 2 -21.49 -13.30 26.67
N LYS A 3 -20.20 -13.59 26.86
CA LYS A 3 -19.12 -12.96 26.13
C LYS A 3 -19.38 -13.25 24.65
N PHE A 4 -19.86 -12.28 23.91
CA PHE A 4 -19.90 -12.36 22.45
C PHE A 4 -18.48 -12.69 21.96
N ASP A 5 -18.37 -13.77 21.21
CA ASP A 5 -17.09 -14.30 20.76
C ASP A 5 -16.38 -13.21 19.94
N SER A 6 -15.22 -12.77 20.41
CA SER A 6 -14.47 -11.64 19.79
C SER A 6 -14.17 -11.89 18.31
N SER A 7 -14.16 -13.14 17.90
CA SER A 7 -13.98 -13.59 16.51
C SER A 7 -15.21 -13.28 15.64
N LEU A 8 -16.43 -13.50 16.15
CA LEU A 8 -17.67 -13.20 15.42
C LEU A 8 -17.85 -11.70 15.22
N MET A 9 -17.51 -10.88 16.22
CA MET A 9 -17.56 -9.42 16.09
C MET A 9 -16.57 -8.93 15.05
N THR A 10 -15.35 -9.43 15.05
CA THR A 10 -14.32 -9.09 14.05
C THR A 10 -14.78 -9.45 12.62
N PHE A 11 -15.41 -10.62 12.46
CA PHE A 11 -15.98 -11.04 11.18
C PHE A 11 -17.11 -10.09 10.74
N PHE A 12 -18.02 -9.72 11.63
CA PHE A 12 -19.13 -8.82 11.34
C PHE A 12 -18.62 -7.43 10.95
N TYR A 13 -17.67 -6.85 11.71
CA TYR A 13 -17.07 -5.55 11.36
C TYR A 13 -16.34 -5.59 10.02
N ALA A 14 -15.60 -6.65 9.72
CA ALA A 14 -14.93 -6.80 8.43
C ALA A 14 -15.94 -6.95 7.27
N TRP A 15 -17.05 -7.65 7.50
CA TRP A 15 -18.12 -7.81 6.52
C TRP A 15 -18.81 -6.48 6.24
N MET A 16 -19.25 -5.78 7.28
CA MET A 16 -19.91 -4.48 7.16
C MET A 16 -18.96 -3.43 6.57
N GLY A 17 -17.73 -3.34 7.08
CA GLY A 17 -16.71 -2.42 6.58
C GLY A 17 -16.39 -2.63 5.09
N ASN A 18 -16.34 -3.88 4.63
CA ASN A 18 -16.15 -4.16 3.22
C ASN A 18 -17.28 -3.57 2.34
N TRP A 19 -18.55 -3.70 2.75
CA TRP A 19 -19.66 -3.16 1.98
C TRP A 19 -19.69 -1.63 2.00
N VAL A 20 -19.42 -1.02 3.17
CA VAL A 20 -19.35 0.44 3.32
C VAL A 20 -18.23 1.01 2.46
N LEU A 21 -17.02 0.45 2.53
CA LEU A 21 -15.90 0.91 1.69
C LEU A 21 -16.16 0.69 0.20
N ARG A 22 -16.78 -0.44 -0.19
CA ARG A 22 -17.16 -0.67 -1.60
C ARG A 22 -18.13 0.39 -2.10
N LEU A 23 -19.12 0.76 -1.31
CA LEU A 23 -20.07 1.82 -1.63
C LEU A 23 -19.36 3.17 -1.77
N PHE A 24 -18.47 3.53 -0.84
CA PHE A 24 -17.72 4.77 -0.90
C PHE A 24 -16.85 4.83 -2.15
N TYR A 25 -16.10 3.77 -2.45
CA TYR A 25 -15.25 3.71 -3.63
C TYR A 25 -16.05 3.68 -4.93
N TRP A 26 -17.22 3.06 -4.98
CA TRP A 26 -18.09 3.03 -6.14
C TRP A 26 -18.68 4.42 -6.47
N THR A 27 -18.97 5.23 -5.45
CA THR A 27 -19.52 6.58 -5.64
C THR A 27 -18.47 7.64 -5.96
N ASN A 28 -17.19 7.32 -5.82
CA ASN A 28 -16.09 8.23 -6.13
C ASN A 28 -15.68 8.13 -7.61
N ARG A 29 -15.24 9.25 -8.16
CA ARG A 29 -14.59 9.29 -9.48
C ARG A 29 -13.09 9.05 -9.30
N TRP A 30 -12.54 8.17 -10.11
CA TRP A 30 -11.13 7.80 -10.04
C TRP A 30 -10.35 8.43 -11.18
N ASN A 31 -9.23 9.06 -10.85
CA ASN A 31 -8.21 9.51 -11.79
C ASN A 31 -6.92 8.76 -11.43
N VAL A 32 -6.51 7.82 -12.30
CA VAL A 32 -5.35 6.97 -12.07
C VAL A 32 -4.35 7.22 -13.17
N ARG A 33 -3.12 7.63 -12.81
CA ARG A 33 -2.03 7.93 -13.73
C ARG A 33 -0.82 7.06 -13.46
N GLY A 34 0.00 6.84 -14.48
CA GLY A 34 1.25 6.09 -14.38
C GLY A 34 1.09 4.59 -14.10
N ALA A 35 -0.11 4.00 -14.20
CA ALA A 35 -0.31 2.58 -13.91
C ALA A 35 0.51 1.66 -14.83
N ASN A 36 0.84 2.10 -16.04
CA ASN A 36 1.74 1.40 -16.96
C ASN A 36 3.11 1.13 -16.34
N ASN A 37 3.60 1.96 -15.44
CA ASN A 37 4.91 1.83 -14.80
C ASN A 37 5.09 0.49 -14.05
N TYR A 38 4.04 -0.06 -13.44
CA TYR A 38 4.10 -1.39 -12.85
C TYR A 38 3.50 -2.47 -13.75
N GLN A 39 2.48 -2.14 -14.55
CA GLN A 39 1.79 -3.09 -15.41
C GLN A 39 2.70 -3.67 -16.49
N ASP A 40 3.55 -2.84 -17.09
CA ASP A 40 4.46 -3.28 -18.16
C ASP A 40 5.56 -4.17 -17.61
N ILE A 41 6.00 -3.96 -16.36
CA ILE A 41 6.91 -4.87 -15.65
C ILE A 41 6.25 -6.25 -15.47
N LEU A 42 5.00 -6.28 -15.01
CA LEU A 42 4.26 -7.53 -14.84
C LEU A 42 3.98 -8.24 -16.16
N LYS A 43 3.59 -7.50 -17.22
CA LYS A 43 3.40 -8.05 -18.58
C LYS A 43 4.70 -8.62 -19.15
N ALA A 44 5.84 -8.04 -18.81
CA ALA A 44 7.16 -8.56 -19.16
C ALA A 44 7.56 -9.82 -18.36
N GLY A 45 6.65 -10.37 -17.53
CA GLY A 45 6.90 -11.55 -16.72
C GLY A 45 7.84 -11.30 -15.54
N LYS A 46 8.00 -10.06 -15.10
CA LYS A 46 8.87 -9.69 -13.98
C LYS A 46 8.09 -9.35 -12.73
N SER A 47 8.74 -9.45 -11.56
CA SER A 47 8.15 -9.03 -10.29
C SER A 47 8.37 -7.54 -10.04
N VAL A 48 7.47 -6.92 -9.27
CA VAL A 48 7.52 -5.51 -8.90
C VAL A 48 6.99 -5.31 -7.46
N SER A 49 7.57 -4.35 -6.76
CA SER A 49 7.05 -3.88 -5.49
C SER A 49 6.40 -2.51 -5.68
N ILE A 50 5.20 -2.31 -5.14
CA ILE A 50 4.53 -1.01 -5.10
C ILE A 50 4.58 -0.52 -3.65
N CYS A 51 4.94 0.74 -3.43
CA CYS A 51 5.00 1.30 -2.09
C CYS A 51 4.35 2.69 -2.01
N CYS A 52 3.67 2.94 -0.89
CA CYS A 52 3.12 4.25 -0.52
C CYS A 52 3.31 4.51 0.98
N TRP A 53 3.15 5.75 1.41
CA TRP A 53 3.07 6.06 2.83
C TRP A 53 1.80 5.46 3.46
N HIS A 54 1.91 5.00 4.70
CA HIS A 54 0.85 4.22 5.37
C HIS A 54 -0.50 4.94 5.42
N GLY A 55 -0.50 6.25 5.59
CA GLY A 55 -1.73 7.05 5.63
C GLY A 55 -2.57 7.03 4.36
N GLN A 56 -1.99 6.63 3.21
CA GLN A 56 -2.62 6.67 1.88
C GLN A 56 -3.00 5.28 1.33
N LEU A 57 -2.85 4.23 2.13
CA LEU A 57 -2.87 2.84 1.63
C LEU A 57 -4.23 2.37 1.09
N LEU A 58 -5.36 2.80 1.67
CA LEU A 58 -6.68 2.23 1.39
C LEU A 58 -7.14 2.36 -0.07
N PRO A 59 -7.11 3.56 -0.69
CA PRO A 59 -7.53 3.72 -2.08
C PRO A 59 -6.60 2.98 -3.04
N ILE A 60 -5.30 2.88 -2.71
CA ILE A 60 -4.32 2.18 -3.54
C ILE A 60 -4.59 0.67 -3.51
N ILE A 61 -4.79 0.08 -2.32
CA ILE A 61 -5.17 -1.33 -2.17
C ILE A 61 -6.46 -1.62 -2.95
N LYS A 62 -7.44 -0.71 -2.90
CA LYS A 62 -8.67 -0.86 -3.66
C LYS A 62 -8.45 -0.75 -5.16
N ASN A 63 -7.60 0.15 -5.62
CA ASN A 63 -7.25 0.30 -7.03
C ASN A 63 -6.55 -0.95 -7.58
N LEU A 64 -5.70 -1.58 -6.78
CA LEU A 64 -5.02 -2.83 -7.12
C LEU A 64 -5.92 -4.07 -7.02
N SER A 65 -7.18 -3.94 -6.56
CA SER A 65 -8.10 -5.08 -6.47
C SER A 65 -8.36 -5.67 -7.86
N GLY A 66 -8.29 -7.00 -7.97
CA GLY A 66 -8.37 -7.70 -9.25
C GLY A 66 -7.01 -8.17 -9.78
N TYR A 67 -5.91 -7.63 -9.30
CA TYR A 67 -4.60 -8.22 -9.47
C TYR A 67 -4.36 -9.27 -8.39
N ASN A 68 -3.68 -10.36 -8.75
CA ASN A 68 -3.20 -11.33 -7.76
C ASN A 68 -1.91 -10.77 -7.13
N TYR A 69 -2.00 -10.15 -5.96
CA TYR A 69 -0.86 -9.52 -5.31
C TYR A 69 -0.80 -9.82 -3.82
N HIS A 70 0.38 -9.59 -3.25
CA HIS A 70 0.66 -9.78 -1.84
C HIS A 70 0.77 -8.44 -1.12
N ALA A 71 0.22 -8.35 0.09
CA ALA A 71 0.40 -7.18 0.95
C ALA A 71 0.72 -7.61 2.38
N ILE A 72 1.40 -6.73 3.12
CA ILE A 72 1.80 -7.02 4.49
C ILE A 72 0.84 -6.36 5.46
N ALA A 73 0.44 -7.09 6.49
CA ALA A 73 -0.30 -6.53 7.61
C ALA A 73 0.21 -7.08 8.96
N GLY A 74 0.13 -6.25 9.98
CA GLY A 74 0.41 -6.63 11.36
C GLY A 74 -0.54 -7.72 11.89
N THR A 75 -0.30 -8.15 13.13
CA THR A 75 -1.05 -9.25 13.77
C THR A 75 -2.08 -8.77 14.80
N HIS A 76 -2.16 -7.46 15.06
CA HIS A 76 -3.11 -6.87 16.01
C HIS A 76 -4.55 -6.82 15.47
N LYS A 77 -5.54 -6.60 16.35
CA LYS A 77 -6.97 -6.71 16.02
C LYS A 77 -7.42 -5.82 14.85
N ASP A 78 -6.96 -4.58 14.81
CA ASP A 78 -7.35 -3.63 13.75
C ASP A 78 -6.78 -4.07 12.40
N ALA A 79 -5.52 -4.54 12.40
CA ALA A 79 -4.90 -5.13 11.21
C ALA A 79 -5.65 -6.39 10.74
N GLU A 80 -6.24 -7.17 11.66
CA GLU A 80 -7.05 -8.33 11.30
C GLU A 80 -8.32 -7.94 10.55
N ILE A 81 -9.03 -6.88 10.98
CA ILE A 81 -10.24 -6.39 10.29
C ILE A 81 -9.89 -5.95 8.86
N ILE A 82 -8.87 -5.11 8.73
CA ILE A 82 -8.41 -4.62 7.41
C ILE A 82 -7.93 -5.78 6.54
N SER A 83 -7.17 -6.73 7.08
CA SER A 83 -6.71 -7.92 6.33
C SER A 83 -7.87 -8.73 5.77
N ARG A 84 -8.92 -8.94 6.55
CA ARG A 84 -10.13 -9.65 6.09
C ARG A 84 -10.87 -8.90 4.97
N ILE A 85 -10.86 -7.57 4.99
CA ILE A 85 -11.39 -6.75 3.91
C ILE A 85 -10.51 -6.91 2.66
N CYS A 86 -9.20 -6.79 2.81
CA CYS A 86 -8.24 -6.94 1.71
C CYS A 86 -8.32 -8.32 1.05
N ILE A 87 -8.44 -9.40 1.83
CA ILE A 87 -8.64 -10.76 1.29
C ILE A 87 -9.89 -10.84 0.40
N LYS A 88 -11.00 -10.18 0.81
CA LYS A 88 -12.21 -10.11 -0.03
C LYS A 88 -12.01 -9.28 -1.31
N TRP A 89 -10.97 -8.50 -1.39
CA TRP A 89 -10.55 -7.75 -2.60
C TRP A 89 -9.50 -8.50 -3.44
N GLY A 90 -9.16 -9.73 -3.05
CA GLY A 90 -8.23 -10.60 -3.80
C GLY A 90 -6.77 -10.44 -3.38
N VAL A 91 -6.50 -9.89 -2.20
CA VAL A 91 -5.12 -9.71 -1.70
C VAL A 91 -4.66 -10.95 -0.94
N ASN A 92 -3.46 -11.43 -1.23
CA ASN A 92 -2.76 -12.44 -0.44
C ASN A 92 -2.01 -11.76 0.72
N MET A 93 -2.41 -12.07 1.96
CA MET A 93 -1.89 -11.36 3.12
C MET A 93 -0.67 -12.06 3.72
N ILE A 94 0.48 -11.39 3.70
CA ILE A 94 1.67 -11.73 4.47
C ILE A 94 1.51 -11.17 5.88
N ARG A 95 1.62 -12.02 6.90
CA ARG A 95 1.37 -11.62 8.29
C ARG A 95 2.66 -11.34 9.03
N GLY A 96 2.85 -10.09 9.40
CA GLY A 96 4.00 -9.64 10.17
C GLY A 96 4.18 -8.13 10.12
N SER A 97 5.08 -7.65 10.95
CA SER A 97 5.50 -6.25 10.97
C SER A 97 6.95 -6.17 11.44
N SER A 98 7.58 -5.01 11.36
CA SER A 98 8.94 -4.84 11.89
C SER A 98 9.07 -5.13 13.40
N LYS A 99 7.97 -5.13 14.15
CA LYS A 99 7.92 -5.45 15.59
C LYS A 99 7.58 -6.91 15.88
N GLU A 100 6.83 -7.56 14.97
CA GLU A 100 6.35 -8.92 15.17
C GLU A 100 6.52 -9.71 13.88
N LYS A 101 7.24 -10.84 13.94
CA LYS A 101 7.48 -11.74 12.81
C LYS A 101 8.08 -11.04 11.57
N GLY A 102 8.87 -9.97 11.79
CA GLY A 102 9.43 -9.19 10.69
C GLY A 102 10.41 -9.98 9.82
N ALA A 103 11.18 -10.87 10.42
CA ALA A 103 12.13 -11.70 9.68
C ALA A 103 11.42 -12.73 8.79
N GLU A 104 10.34 -13.34 9.28
CA GLU A 104 9.51 -14.28 8.54
C GLU A 104 8.81 -13.58 7.38
N ALA A 105 8.16 -12.46 7.65
CA ALA A 105 7.50 -11.65 6.62
C ALA A 105 8.50 -11.19 5.54
N TYR A 106 9.70 -10.77 5.93
CA TYR A 106 10.74 -10.40 4.99
C TYR A 106 11.17 -11.58 4.09
N LYS A 107 11.37 -12.77 4.66
CA LYS A 107 11.70 -13.97 3.88
C LYS A 107 10.60 -14.31 2.88
N GLU A 108 9.33 -14.20 3.31
CA GLU A 108 8.18 -14.47 2.46
C GLU A 108 8.10 -13.45 1.29
N ILE A 109 8.33 -12.15 1.56
CA ILE A 109 8.40 -11.12 0.51
C ILE A 109 9.47 -11.47 -0.52
N VAL A 110 10.69 -11.77 -0.06
CA VAL A 110 11.80 -12.13 -0.95
C VAL A 110 11.46 -13.36 -1.77
N GLN A 111 10.83 -14.37 -1.16
CA GLN A 111 10.40 -15.58 -1.86
C GLN A 111 9.34 -15.26 -2.93
N VAL A 112 8.34 -14.45 -2.61
CA VAL A 112 7.31 -14.01 -3.57
C VAL A 112 7.96 -13.27 -4.74
N LEU A 113 8.84 -12.31 -4.48
CA LEU A 113 9.49 -11.52 -5.53
C LEU A 113 10.43 -12.34 -6.42
N LYS A 114 11.01 -13.45 -5.90
CA LYS A 114 11.84 -14.39 -6.66
C LYS A 114 11.05 -15.35 -7.56
N ASN A 115 9.72 -15.36 -7.45
CA ASN A 115 8.85 -16.20 -8.28
C ASN A 115 7.99 -15.32 -9.21
N PRO A 116 8.56 -14.77 -10.29
CA PRO A 116 7.87 -13.87 -11.19
C PRO A 116 6.81 -14.60 -12.06
N PRO A 117 5.77 -13.89 -12.53
CA PRO A 117 5.49 -12.50 -12.21
C PRO A 117 4.81 -12.35 -10.84
N ALA A 118 5.30 -11.42 -10.01
CA ALA A 118 4.71 -11.18 -8.70
C ALA A 118 4.58 -9.67 -8.41
N LEU A 119 3.52 -9.32 -7.70
CA LEU A 119 3.28 -7.97 -7.21
C LEU A 119 3.21 -7.98 -5.68
N VAL A 120 4.04 -7.16 -5.04
CA VAL A 120 4.02 -6.95 -3.59
C VAL A 120 3.68 -5.49 -3.30
N PHE A 121 2.67 -5.25 -2.49
CA PHE A 121 2.32 -3.93 -1.97
C PHE A 121 2.79 -3.79 -0.53
N ILE A 122 3.49 -2.70 -0.22
CA ILE A 122 4.04 -2.43 1.11
C ILE A 122 3.98 -0.94 1.45
N THR A 123 3.77 -0.64 2.74
CA THR A 123 3.97 0.70 3.31
C THR A 123 5.33 0.72 4.01
N PRO A 124 6.33 1.42 3.47
CA PRO A 124 7.70 1.33 3.96
C PRO A 124 7.87 1.89 5.38
N ASP A 125 7.10 2.90 5.78
CA ASP A 125 7.06 3.41 7.15
C ASP A 125 6.37 2.47 8.15
N GLY A 126 5.55 1.54 7.64
CA GLY A 126 4.88 0.49 8.43
C GLY A 126 3.83 1.01 9.41
N PRO A 127 3.16 0.12 10.16
CA PRO A 127 2.00 0.47 10.99
C PRO A 127 2.32 1.21 12.28
N SER A 128 3.58 1.44 12.59
CA SER A 128 4.01 2.06 13.86
C SER A 128 4.92 3.27 13.66
N GLY A 129 5.13 3.69 12.43
CA GLY A 129 5.97 4.81 12.09
C GLY A 129 7.46 4.67 12.48
N PRO A 130 8.17 5.78 12.55
CA PRO A 130 7.71 7.16 12.31
C PRO A 130 7.26 7.38 10.85
N ALA A 131 6.36 8.37 10.65
CA ALA A 131 5.83 8.69 9.32
C ALA A 131 6.95 9.08 8.36
N ARG A 132 6.84 8.65 7.10
CA ARG A 132 7.74 9.02 6.00
C ARG A 132 9.23 8.64 6.22
N ILE A 133 9.49 7.72 7.13
CA ILE A 133 10.81 7.13 7.32
C ILE A 133 10.75 5.65 6.92
N PRO A 134 11.30 5.28 5.76
CA PRO A 134 11.19 3.93 5.26
C PRO A 134 12.07 2.98 6.08
N LYS A 135 11.50 1.83 6.42
CA LYS A 135 12.24 0.69 6.94
C LYS A 135 12.96 0.00 5.79
N LEU A 136 14.19 -0.38 6.00
CA LEU A 136 15.07 -0.87 4.96
C LEU A 136 14.66 -2.24 4.36
N GLY A 137 13.63 -2.90 4.90
CA GLY A 137 13.20 -4.22 4.46
C GLY A 137 12.84 -4.31 2.98
N ILE A 138 12.06 -3.34 2.46
CA ILE A 138 11.68 -3.35 1.05
C ILE A 138 12.86 -3.02 0.11
N ILE A 139 13.73 -2.10 0.53
CA ILE A 139 14.95 -1.75 -0.21
C ILE A 139 15.87 -2.98 -0.32
N ARG A 140 16.12 -3.65 0.80
CA ARG A 140 16.90 -4.89 0.83
C ARG A 140 16.29 -5.98 -0.04
N ALA A 141 14.97 -6.14 -0.01
CA ALA A 141 14.28 -7.12 -0.84
C ALA A 141 14.47 -6.80 -2.33
N ALA A 142 14.32 -5.53 -2.73
CA ALA A 142 14.55 -5.08 -4.09
C ALA A 142 16.00 -5.31 -4.53
N GLN A 143 16.99 -4.94 -3.70
CA GLN A 143 18.42 -5.16 -3.99
C GLN A 143 18.77 -6.64 -4.18
N ILE A 144 18.21 -7.53 -3.35
CA ILE A 144 18.52 -8.98 -3.40
C ILE A 144 17.83 -9.66 -4.58
N THR A 145 16.64 -9.19 -4.95
CA THR A 145 15.83 -9.80 -6.02
C THR A 145 16.00 -9.13 -7.37
N GLY A 146 16.60 -7.93 -7.42
CA GLY A 146 16.70 -7.10 -8.62
C GLY A 146 15.36 -6.55 -9.10
N THR A 147 14.33 -6.54 -8.22
CA THR A 147 12.99 -6.05 -8.58
C THR A 147 12.89 -4.55 -8.46
N ALA A 148 12.08 -3.94 -9.33
CA ALA A 148 11.76 -2.52 -9.23
C ALA A 148 10.88 -2.22 -8.00
N ILE A 149 11.05 -1.01 -7.45
CA ILE A 149 10.09 -0.38 -6.54
C ILE A 149 9.37 0.72 -7.31
N VAL A 150 8.06 0.62 -7.46
CA VAL A 150 7.21 1.66 -8.04
C VAL A 150 6.53 2.42 -6.89
N PRO A 151 6.93 3.66 -6.64
CA PRO A 151 6.27 4.50 -5.64
C PRO A 151 4.87 4.89 -6.14
N VAL A 152 3.91 5.01 -5.23
CA VAL A 152 2.56 5.44 -5.54
C VAL A 152 2.05 6.39 -4.47
N THR A 153 1.28 7.38 -4.86
CA THR A 153 0.59 8.30 -3.96
C THR A 153 -0.90 8.34 -4.26
N ALA A 154 -1.69 8.65 -3.25
CA ALA A 154 -3.13 8.84 -3.40
C ALA A 154 -3.59 10.10 -2.68
N PHE A 155 -4.57 10.78 -3.26
CA PHE A 155 -5.24 11.92 -2.66
C PHE A 155 -6.74 11.84 -2.93
N SER A 156 -7.54 12.22 -1.92
CA SER A 156 -8.99 12.24 -2.04
C SER A 156 -9.54 13.63 -1.69
N THR A 157 -10.38 14.19 -2.57
CA THR A 157 -10.96 15.52 -2.37
C THR A 157 -11.94 15.57 -1.20
N LYS A 158 -12.58 14.44 -0.90
CA LYS A 158 -13.48 14.27 0.25
C LYS A 158 -13.02 13.11 1.09
N ARG A 159 -12.61 13.37 2.33
CA ARG A 159 -12.07 12.36 3.24
C ARG A 159 -12.36 12.66 4.70
N TRP A 160 -12.38 11.63 5.54
CA TRP A 160 -12.24 11.73 6.98
C TRP A 160 -10.78 11.50 7.31
N SER A 161 -10.08 12.54 7.75
CA SER A 161 -8.68 12.45 8.18
C SER A 161 -8.63 12.20 9.67
N PHE A 162 -7.76 11.29 10.08
CA PHE A 162 -7.50 10.98 11.48
C PHE A 162 -6.18 11.61 11.90
N THR A 163 -6.16 12.23 13.08
CA THR A 163 -4.98 12.90 13.64
C THR A 163 -4.03 11.87 14.27
N ASN A 164 -3.58 10.92 13.47
CA ASN A 164 -2.62 9.92 13.88
C ASN A 164 -1.21 10.30 13.36
N TRP A 165 -0.21 9.54 13.76
CA TRP A 165 1.18 9.72 13.32
C TRP A 165 1.35 9.67 11.79
N ASP A 166 0.49 8.91 11.09
CA ASP A 166 0.55 8.63 9.64
C ASP A 166 -0.42 9.47 8.80
N THR A 167 -1.20 10.36 9.44
CA THR A 167 -2.25 11.14 8.76
C THR A 167 -3.22 10.26 7.94
N PHE A 168 -3.53 9.08 8.44
CA PHE A 168 -4.43 8.13 7.80
C PHE A 168 -5.80 8.74 7.52
N TYR A 169 -6.38 8.40 6.38
CA TYR A 169 -7.71 8.87 6.01
C TYR A 169 -8.56 7.77 5.37
N VAL A 170 -9.86 7.98 5.40
CA VAL A 170 -10.86 7.18 4.69
C VAL A 170 -11.65 8.11 3.77
N GLU A 171 -11.87 7.68 2.55
CA GLU A 171 -12.61 8.44 1.54
C GLU A 171 -14.08 8.60 1.93
N LYS A 172 -14.60 9.81 1.73
CA LYS A 172 -16.04 10.07 1.75
C LYS A 172 -16.66 9.73 0.39
N PRO A 173 -17.95 9.40 0.35
CA PRO A 173 -18.65 9.19 -0.91
C PRO A 173 -18.75 10.50 -1.74
N PHE A 174 -18.96 10.35 -3.05
CA PHE A 174 -19.18 11.43 -4.00
C PHE A 174 -18.03 12.45 -4.09
N GLY A 175 -16.80 11.98 -3.96
CA GLY A 175 -15.57 12.74 -4.18
C GLY A 175 -14.84 12.33 -5.45
N ARG A 176 -13.57 12.76 -5.53
CA ARG A 176 -12.60 12.29 -6.53
C ARG A 176 -11.41 11.69 -5.81
N ILE A 177 -10.90 10.60 -6.34
CA ILE A 177 -9.70 9.91 -5.86
C ILE A 177 -8.66 9.99 -6.97
N PHE A 178 -7.52 10.56 -6.65
CA PHE A 178 -6.37 10.70 -7.54
C PHE A 178 -5.29 9.74 -7.09
N ILE A 179 -4.84 8.88 -7.99
CA ILE A 179 -3.72 7.96 -7.77
C ILE A 179 -2.66 8.22 -8.82
N GLU A 180 -1.42 8.36 -8.39
CA GLU A 180 -0.30 8.54 -9.30
C GLU A 180 0.81 7.53 -8.97
N TYR A 181 1.12 6.67 -9.94
CA TYR A 181 2.23 5.72 -9.89
C TYR A 181 3.45 6.38 -10.51
N GLY A 182 4.54 6.48 -9.74
CA GLY A 182 5.80 7.03 -10.19
C GLY A 182 6.61 6.08 -11.06
N GLU A 183 7.75 6.57 -11.57
CA GLU A 183 8.68 5.77 -12.33
C GLU A 183 9.31 4.66 -11.48
N PRO A 184 9.62 3.50 -12.08
CA PRO A 184 10.25 2.40 -11.37
C PRO A 184 11.66 2.76 -10.89
N LEU A 185 11.94 2.52 -9.63
CA LEU A 185 13.26 2.66 -9.01
C LEU A 185 13.94 1.29 -8.97
N PHE A 186 15.18 1.23 -9.42
CA PHE A 186 16.05 0.06 -9.33
C PHE A 186 17.23 0.37 -8.43
N PHE A 187 17.45 -0.46 -7.42
CA PHE A 187 18.57 -0.31 -6.49
C PHE A 187 19.59 -1.41 -6.73
N ASP A 188 20.82 -1.01 -7.03
CA ASP A 188 21.92 -1.95 -7.17
C ASP A 188 22.16 -2.68 -5.84
N ARG A 189 22.61 -3.93 -5.94
CA ARG A 189 22.85 -4.81 -4.79
C ARG A 189 23.85 -4.24 -3.78
N TYR A 190 24.79 -3.45 -4.25
CA TYR A 190 25.90 -2.91 -3.46
C TYR A 190 25.71 -1.44 -3.07
N MET A 191 24.64 -0.81 -3.53
CA MET A 191 24.30 0.56 -3.18
C MET A 191 24.01 0.69 -1.69
N ASP A 192 24.47 1.77 -1.08
CA ASP A 192 24.21 2.03 0.34
C ASP A 192 22.71 2.13 0.62
N GLN A 193 22.25 1.46 1.68
CA GLN A 193 20.83 1.36 1.99
C GLN A 193 20.23 2.71 2.42
N LYS A 194 21.03 3.57 3.05
CA LYS A 194 20.58 4.91 3.44
C LYS A 194 20.41 5.77 2.20
N GLU A 195 21.35 5.70 1.27
CA GLU A 195 21.25 6.41 -0.02
C GLU A 195 20.01 5.95 -0.79
N CYS A 196 19.73 4.65 -0.86
CA CYS A 196 18.50 4.12 -1.45
C CYS A 196 17.24 4.64 -0.75
N ALA A 197 17.27 4.72 0.59
CA ALA A 197 16.14 5.24 1.38
C ALA A 197 15.90 6.73 1.11
N ASP A 198 16.97 7.52 1.06
CA ASP A 198 16.91 8.96 0.78
C ASP A 198 16.36 9.21 -0.65
N GLN A 199 16.78 8.41 -1.64
CA GLN A 199 16.23 8.46 -3.00
C GLN A 199 14.73 8.10 -3.02
N LEU A 200 14.33 7.05 -2.31
CA LEU A 200 12.92 6.65 -2.24
C LEU A 200 12.07 7.76 -1.62
N ILE A 201 12.52 8.37 -0.53
CA ILE A 201 11.83 9.50 0.12
C ILE A 201 11.66 10.64 -0.86
N ALA A 202 12.75 11.08 -1.50
CA ALA A 202 12.74 12.21 -2.42
C ALA A 202 11.76 12.00 -3.59
N VAL A 203 11.70 10.77 -4.14
CA VAL A 203 10.77 10.43 -5.22
C VAL A 203 9.34 10.40 -4.74
N MET A 204 9.07 9.82 -3.56
CA MET A 204 7.71 9.77 -2.99
C MET A 204 7.18 11.16 -2.65
N ASP A 205 8.00 12.04 -2.07
CA ASP A 205 7.62 13.42 -1.74
C ASP A 205 7.34 14.25 -2.99
N LYS A 206 8.18 14.11 -4.02
CA LYS A 206 7.96 14.76 -5.32
C LYS A 206 6.67 14.27 -5.99
N LEU A 207 6.42 12.97 -5.94
CA LEU A 207 5.22 12.37 -6.51
C LEU A 207 3.96 12.87 -5.82
N GLU A 208 3.97 12.97 -4.49
CA GLU A 208 2.86 13.50 -3.69
C GLU A 208 2.61 14.97 -4.01
N TYR A 209 3.67 15.78 -4.10
CA TYR A 209 3.55 17.18 -4.49
C TYR A 209 2.92 17.34 -5.88
N ASN A 210 3.37 16.58 -6.87
CA ASN A 210 2.81 16.60 -8.21
C ASN A 210 1.33 16.20 -8.23
N ASN A 211 0.96 15.13 -7.51
CA ASN A 211 -0.43 14.68 -7.43
C ASN A 211 -1.34 15.74 -6.80
N LEU A 212 -0.87 16.46 -5.78
CA LEU A 212 -1.60 17.57 -5.18
C LEU A 212 -1.80 18.73 -6.16
N GLN A 213 -0.78 19.12 -6.94
CA GLN A 213 -0.89 20.17 -7.95
C GLN A 213 -1.91 19.80 -9.03
N HIS A 214 -1.87 18.57 -9.51
CA HIS A 214 -2.85 18.07 -10.49
C HIS A 214 -4.28 18.07 -9.93
N THR A 215 -4.44 17.73 -8.65
CA THR A 215 -5.75 17.74 -8.00
C THR A 215 -6.34 19.14 -7.94
N ASN A 216 -5.52 20.15 -7.63
CA ASN A 216 -5.95 21.54 -7.55
C ASN A 216 -6.38 22.08 -8.94
N ASN A 217 -5.61 21.75 -9.98
CA ASN A 217 -5.91 22.18 -11.35
C ASN A 217 -7.19 21.54 -11.94
N GLU A 218 -7.57 20.35 -11.47
CA GLU A 218 -8.81 19.70 -11.91
C GLU A 218 -10.04 20.05 -11.03
N ALA A 219 -9.83 20.74 -9.91
CA ALA A 219 -10.90 21.17 -9.00
C ALA A 219 -11.47 22.56 -9.37
N GLU A 220 -10.74 23.32 -10.19
CA GLU A 220 -11.20 24.58 -10.84
C GLU A 220 -11.97 24.26 -12.12
#